data_239bd209294bd6759875fb5a70235462
#
_entry.id   239bd209294bd6759875fb5a70235462
#
_cell.length_a   1.000
_cell.length_b   1.000
_cell.length_c   1.000
_cell.angle_alpha   90.00
_cell.angle_beta   90.00
_cell.angle_gamma   90.00
#
_symmetry.space_group_name_H-M   'P 1'
#
loop_
_entity.id
_entity.type
_entity.pdbx_description
1 polymer ?
#
loop_
_entity_poly.entity_id
_entity_poly.type
_entity_poly.pdbx_seq_one_letter_code
_entity_poly.pdbx_strand_id
1 'polypeptide(L)'
;MLLTIYDKAGTKRADVAVNDSSTQSKEVQGDNVLSLSFSYYAFLPLDVNDYTDYLGERYWLTERYTPKQVSDGEWEYNLKLYGIESLIKRFLVLETTDGDTNPLFTLTATPREHVAMVVKAINNGMGHITDWKTGTVEGTELITIDYEGMYCDEALKAIAEKAGGKVEWWVEGQTVNVCRCEHGEEITLGYGKGLTSLERDTSNTAKFYTR
;
A
#
# COMPACT_ATOMS: atom_id res chain seq x y z
N MET A 1 -13.55 -17.95 -8.87
CA MET A 1 -13.37 -16.68 -9.61
C MET A 1 -12.24 -16.83 -10.61
N LEU A 2 -12.32 -16.19 -11.81
CA LEU A 2 -11.24 -16.21 -12.81
C LEU A 2 -10.48 -14.87 -12.75
N LEU A 3 -9.14 -14.94 -12.65
CA LEU A 3 -8.24 -13.79 -12.75
C LEU A 3 -7.26 -13.97 -13.90
N THR A 4 -6.85 -12.88 -14.51
CA THR A 4 -5.81 -12.90 -15.54
C THR A 4 -4.50 -12.37 -14.96
N ILE A 5 -3.43 -13.12 -15.14
CA ILE A 5 -2.07 -12.68 -14.78
C ILE A 5 -1.38 -12.16 -16.04
N TYR A 6 -0.77 -11.00 -15.92
CA TYR A 6 -0.02 -10.31 -16.97
C TYR A 6 1.46 -10.23 -16.61
N ASP A 7 2.31 -10.19 -17.61
CA ASP A 7 3.71 -9.82 -17.40
C ASP A 7 3.87 -8.30 -17.20
N LYS A 8 5.06 -7.87 -16.82
CA LYS A 8 5.40 -6.44 -16.63
C LYS A 8 5.16 -5.55 -17.85
N ALA A 9 5.07 -6.13 -19.07
CA ALA A 9 4.80 -5.41 -20.31
C ALA A 9 3.30 -5.36 -20.65
N GLY A 10 2.45 -6.00 -19.84
CA GLY A 10 1.01 -6.07 -20.06
C GLY A 10 0.58 -7.23 -20.96
N THR A 11 1.48 -8.16 -21.29
CA THR A 11 1.14 -9.35 -22.05
C THR A 11 0.52 -10.39 -21.14
N LYS A 12 -0.61 -10.95 -21.54
CA LYS A 12 -1.27 -12.00 -20.78
C LYS A 12 -0.39 -13.25 -20.64
N ARG A 13 -0.18 -13.71 -19.44
CA ARG A 13 0.48 -14.98 -19.15
C ARG A 13 -0.51 -16.13 -19.00
N ALA A 14 -1.55 -15.95 -18.19
CA ALA A 14 -2.55 -16.99 -17.95
C ALA A 14 -3.86 -16.42 -17.40
N ASP A 15 -4.94 -17.18 -17.61
CA ASP A 15 -6.16 -17.07 -16.81
C ASP A 15 -6.12 -18.17 -15.75
N VAL A 16 -6.29 -17.78 -14.49
CA VAL A 16 -6.23 -18.68 -13.35
C VAL A 16 -7.56 -18.70 -12.59
N ALA A 17 -8.06 -19.89 -12.29
CA ALA A 17 -9.23 -20.07 -11.45
C ALA A 17 -8.76 -20.10 -9.98
N VAL A 18 -9.00 -18.99 -9.26
CA VAL A 18 -8.56 -18.89 -7.87
C VAL A 18 -9.49 -19.63 -6.91
N ASN A 19 -8.88 -20.28 -5.92
CA ASN A 19 -9.57 -21.06 -4.88
C ASN A 19 -10.21 -20.13 -3.84
N ASP A 20 -11.15 -20.67 -3.06
CA ASP A 20 -11.86 -19.95 -1.99
C ASP A 20 -10.96 -19.51 -0.83
N SER A 21 -9.75 -20.09 -0.72
CA SER A 21 -8.72 -19.67 0.22
C SER A 21 -7.99 -18.37 -0.17
N SER A 22 -8.26 -17.83 -1.36
CA SER A 22 -7.68 -16.56 -1.79
C SER A 22 -8.32 -15.41 -1.03
N THR A 23 -7.50 -14.45 -0.58
CA THR A 23 -7.94 -13.34 0.27
C THR A 23 -7.33 -12.03 -0.19
N GLN A 24 -8.06 -10.94 0.05
CA GLN A 24 -7.55 -9.58 -0.01
C GLN A 24 -7.51 -9.01 1.41
N SER A 25 -6.40 -8.41 1.80
CA SER A 25 -6.24 -7.65 3.03
C SER A 25 -5.79 -6.25 2.69
N LYS A 26 -6.51 -5.25 3.18
CA LYS A 26 -6.16 -3.84 3.01
C LYS A 26 -6.21 -3.14 4.35
N GLU A 27 -5.09 -2.59 4.77
CA GLU A 27 -4.94 -1.87 6.02
C GLU A 27 -4.85 -0.36 5.75
N VAL A 28 -5.46 0.43 6.60
CA VAL A 28 -5.31 1.90 6.56
C VAL A 28 -3.87 2.25 6.90
N GLN A 29 -3.19 3.01 6.04
CA GLN A 29 -1.76 3.35 6.17
C GLN A 29 -0.84 2.11 6.26
N GLY A 30 -1.33 0.98 5.80
CA GLY A 30 -0.71 -0.32 5.93
C GLY A 30 -0.52 -1.04 4.61
N ASP A 31 -0.55 -2.35 4.68
CA ASP A 31 -0.39 -3.21 3.53
C ASP A 31 -1.69 -3.41 2.77
N ASN A 32 -1.58 -3.44 1.44
CA ASN A 32 -2.62 -3.89 0.53
C ASN A 32 -2.10 -5.15 -0.15
N VAL A 33 -2.60 -6.31 0.26
CA VAL A 33 -2.10 -7.63 -0.17
C VAL A 33 -3.22 -8.46 -0.73
N LEU A 34 -2.98 -9.03 -1.91
CA LEU A 34 -3.81 -10.04 -2.54
C LEU A 34 -3.11 -11.40 -2.47
N SER A 35 -3.61 -12.29 -1.64
CA SER A 35 -3.13 -13.66 -1.53
C SER A 35 -3.95 -14.56 -2.44
N LEU A 36 -3.31 -15.15 -3.44
CA LEU A 36 -3.95 -16.03 -4.42
C LEU A 36 -3.50 -17.47 -4.22
N SER A 37 -4.46 -18.38 -4.20
CA SER A 37 -4.24 -19.82 -4.24
C SER A 37 -4.98 -20.41 -5.43
N PHE A 38 -4.27 -21.16 -6.29
CA PHE A 38 -4.85 -21.79 -7.46
C PHE A 38 -4.01 -22.99 -7.93
N SER A 39 -4.64 -23.87 -8.71
CA SER A 39 -3.94 -24.92 -9.46
C SER A 39 -3.89 -24.55 -10.94
N TYR A 40 -2.82 -24.99 -11.62
CA TYR A 40 -2.65 -24.80 -13.06
C TYR A 40 -2.10 -26.08 -13.71
N TYR A 41 -2.53 -26.35 -14.95
CA TYR A 41 -2.23 -27.59 -15.65
C TYR A 41 -0.79 -27.72 -16.16
N ALA A 42 0.01 -26.66 -16.06
CA ALA A 42 1.40 -26.61 -16.49
C ALA A 42 2.22 -25.72 -15.56
N PHE A 43 3.54 -25.83 -15.61
CA PHE A 43 4.40 -24.86 -14.96
C PHE A 43 4.19 -23.47 -15.57
N LEU A 44 3.77 -22.53 -14.75
CA LEU A 44 3.54 -21.13 -15.13
C LEU A 44 4.76 -20.31 -14.67
N PRO A 45 5.62 -19.85 -15.59
CA PRO A 45 6.78 -19.05 -15.24
C PRO A 45 6.36 -17.61 -14.97
N LEU A 46 6.26 -17.25 -13.70
CA LEU A 46 5.98 -15.88 -13.27
C LEU A 46 7.28 -15.20 -12.84
N ASP A 47 7.35 -13.91 -13.11
CA ASP A 47 8.48 -13.06 -12.75
C ASP A 47 8.08 -11.95 -11.79
N VAL A 48 9.05 -11.38 -11.11
CA VAL A 48 8.87 -10.15 -10.33
C VAL A 48 8.36 -9.03 -11.25
N ASN A 49 7.36 -8.31 -10.79
CA ASN A 49 6.57 -7.30 -11.50
C ASN A 49 5.51 -7.86 -12.48
N ASP A 50 5.30 -9.17 -12.56
CA ASP A 50 4.05 -9.69 -13.11
C ASP A 50 2.89 -9.23 -12.22
N TYR A 51 1.71 -9.04 -12.79
CA TYR A 51 0.60 -8.45 -12.06
C TYR A 51 -0.76 -9.03 -12.42
N THR A 52 -1.73 -8.78 -11.58
CA THR A 52 -3.15 -9.00 -11.86
C THR A 52 -3.96 -7.77 -11.45
N ASP A 53 -5.08 -7.55 -12.12
CA ASP A 53 -6.04 -6.51 -11.73
C ASP A 53 -7.20 -7.18 -10.97
N TYR A 54 -7.55 -6.64 -9.80
CA TYR A 54 -8.64 -7.12 -8.95
C TYR A 54 -9.41 -5.96 -8.32
N LEU A 55 -10.74 -5.95 -8.47
CA LEU A 55 -11.63 -4.88 -7.97
C LEU A 55 -11.20 -3.46 -8.36
N GLY A 56 -10.65 -3.30 -9.57
CA GLY A 56 -10.21 -1.99 -10.08
C GLY A 56 -8.82 -1.56 -9.60
N GLU A 57 -8.17 -2.37 -8.79
CA GLU A 57 -6.80 -2.14 -8.31
C GLU A 57 -5.83 -3.13 -8.94
N ARG A 58 -4.57 -2.72 -9.09
CA ARG A 58 -3.50 -3.57 -9.58
C ARG A 58 -2.63 -4.08 -8.46
N TYR A 59 -2.28 -5.37 -8.55
CA TYR A 59 -1.45 -6.09 -7.57
C TYR A 59 -0.27 -6.73 -8.28
N TRP A 60 0.94 -6.46 -7.80
CA TRP A 60 2.19 -6.93 -8.39
C TRP A 60 2.81 -8.06 -7.59
N LEU A 61 3.36 -9.05 -8.29
CA LEU A 61 4.23 -10.05 -7.71
C LEU A 61 5.59 -9.41 -7.43
N THR A 62 5.93 -9.24 -6.17
CA THR A 62 7.14 -8.54 -5.75
C THR A 62 8.21 -9.45 -5.16
N GLU A 63 7.85 -10.69 -4.91
CA GLU A 63 8.68 -11.71 -4.30
C GLU A 63 8.76 -12.96 -5.19
N ARG A 64 9.80 -13.75 -4.97
CA ARG A 64 9.89 -15.08 -5.60
C ARG A 64 8.83 -15.99 -4.98
N TYR A 65 8.23 -16.81 -5.79
CA TYR A 65 7.25 -17.81 -5.40
C TYR A 65 7.84 -19.21 -5.57
N THR A 66 7.27 -20.19 -4.85
CA THR A 66 7.66 -21.60 -4.96
C THR A 66 6.44 -22.41 -5.31
N PRO A 67 6.22 -22.74 -6.60
CA PRO A 67 5.10 -23.59 -6.99
C PRO A 67 5.39 -25.03 -6.60
N LYS A 68 4.34 -25.78 -6.27
CA LYS A 68 4.42 -27.19 -5.92
C LYS A 68 3.80 -28.03 -7.02
N GLN A 69 4.57 -28.95 -7.59
CA GLN A 69 4.00 -29.96 -8.48
C GLN A 69 3.31 -31.05 -7.64
N VAL A 70 2.01 -31.25 -7.86
CA VAL A 70 1.19 -32.21 -7.11
C VAL A 70 0.91 -33.49 -7.89
N SER A 71 0.90 -33.40 -9.21
CA SER A 71 0.79 -34.55 -10.11
C SER A 71 1.45 -34.22 -11.46
N ASP A 72 1.45 -35.22 -12.35
CA ASP A 72 1.92 -35.04 -13.72
C ASP A 72 0.94 -34.09 -14.45
N GLY A 73 1.40 -32.88 -14.73
CA GLY A 73 0.59 -31.83 -15.36
C GLY A 73 -0.26 -30.99 -14.42
N GLU A 74 -0.03 -31.03 -13.10
CA GLU A 74 -0.74 -30.14 -12.16
C GLU A 74 0.23 -29.49 -11.17
N TRP A 75 0.09 -28.16 -11.05
CA TRP A 75 0.92 -27.32 -10.20
C TRP A 75 0.05 -26.45 -9.29
N GLU A 76 0.37 -26.39 -8.01
CA GLU A 76 -0.24 -25.49 -7.03
C GLU A 76 0.60 -24.23 -6.85
N TYR A 77 -0.09 -23.10 -6.80
CA TYR A 77 0.47 -21.77 -6.60
C TYR A 77 -0.15 -21.11 -5.39
N ASN A 78 0.71 -20.55 -4.53
CA ASN A 78 0.32 -19.67 -3.45
C ASN A 78 1.14 -18.38 -3.62
N LEU A 79 0.50 -17.34 -4.12
CA LEU A 79 1.13 -16.07 -4.45
C LEU A 79 0.70 -15.00 -3.48
N LYS A 80 1.63 -14.11 -3.12
CA LYS A 80 1.31 -12.83 -2.50
C LYS A 80 1.62 -11.72 -3.50
N LEU A 81 0.61 -10.96 -3.85
CA LEU A 81 0.73 -9.79 -4.71
C LEU A 81 0.40 -8.56 -3.89
N TYR A 82 1.07 -7.47 -4.18
CA TYR A 82 1.03 -6.26 -3.39
C TYR A 82 0.45 -5.10 -4.19
N GLY A 83 -0.49 -4.39 -3.59
CA GLY A 83 -1.04 -3.15 -4.13
C GLY A 83 -0.02 -2.02 -4.15
N ILE A 84 -0.39 -0.93 -4.81
CA ILE A 84 0.53 0.19 -5.06
C ILE A 84 1.02 0.84 -3.75
N GLU A 85 0.21 0.87 -2.71
CA GLU A 85 0.54 1.42 -1.39
C GLU A 85 1.67 0.64 -0.71
N SER A 86 1.70 -0.68 -0.91
CA SER A 86 2.74 -1.54 -0.36
C SER A 86 4.07 -1.41 -1.09
N LEU A 87 4.05 -0.95 -2.36
CA LEU A 87 5.28 -0.78 -3.14
C LEU A 87 6.12 0.39 -2.65
N ILE A 88 5.50 1.48 -2.17
CA ILE A 88 6.22 2.67 -1.70
C ILE A 88 7.10 2.41 -0.47
N LYS A 89 6.78 1.39 0.32
CA LYS A 89 7.56 0.95 1.49
C LYS A 89 8.98 0.47 1.18
N ARG A 90 9.34 0.38 -0.10
CA ARG A 90 10.64 -0.13 -0.55
C ARG A 90 11.66 0.97 -0.82
N PHE A 91 11.24 2.22 -0.82
CA PHE A 91 12.08 3.34 -1.21
C PHE A 91 12.46 4.20 -0.01
N LEU A 92 13.77 4.44 0.13
CA LEU A 92 14.31 5.35 1.13
C LEU A 92 14.11 6.80 0.70
N VAL A 93 13.77 7.65 1.65
CA VAL A 93 13.81 9.10 1.47
C VAL A 93 15.24 9.56 1.59
N LEU A 94 15.75 10.22 0.55
CA LEU A 94 17.13 10.65 0.45
C LEU A 94 17.18 12.16 0.19
N GLU A 95 18.00 12.86 0.96
CA GLU A 95 18.45 14.19 0.58
C GLU A 95 19.47 14.07 -0.55
N THR A 96 19.36 14.94 -1.55
CA THR A 96 20.33 14.99 -2.64
C THR A 96 20.92 16.38 -2.73
N THR A 97 22.21 16.51 -2.46
CA THR A 97 22.97 17.75 -2.53
C THR A 97 24.20 17.51 -3.38
N ASP A 98 24.37 18.30 -4.44
CA ASP A 98 25.53 18.24 -5.37
C ASP A 98 25.82 16.86 -5.99
N GLY A 99 24.76 16.01 -6.09
CA GLY A 99 24.86 14.65 -6.63
C GLY A 99 25.10 13.57 -5.59
N ASP A 100 25.43 13.94 -4.37
CA ASP A 100 25.54 13.01 -3.25
C ASP A 100 24.17 12.78 -2.61
N THR A 101 23.94 11.55 -2.16
CA THR A 101 22.69 11.14 -1.49
C THR A 101 22.96 10.84 -0.01
N ASN A 102 22.17 11.43 0.87
CA ASN A 102 22.27 11.23 2.31
C ASN A 102 20.94 10.71 2.87
N PRO A 103 20.90 9.55 3.53
CA PRO A 103 19.71 9.05 4.21
C PRO A 103 19.54 9.61 5.64
N LEU A 104 20.56 10.32 6.16
CA LEU A 104 20.57 10.84 7.54
C LEU A 104 20.58 12.37 7.50
N PHE A 105 19.43 13.00 7.60
CA PHE A 105 19.31 14.45 7.55
C PHE A 105 18.08 14.93 8.33
N THR A 106 18.08 16.20 8.71
CA THR A 106 16.95 16.88 9.34
C THR A 106 16.41 17.93 8.39
N LEU A 107 15.12 17.95 8.18
CA LEU A 107 14.44 18.94 7.35
C LEU A 107 13.34 19.64 8.12
N THR A 108 13.36 20.99 8.08
CA THR A 108 12.26 21.84 8.54
C THR A 108 11.59 22.48 7.34
N ALA A 109 10.37 22.06 7.05
CA ALA A 109 9.62 22.48 5.88
C ALA A 109 8.11 22.34 6.13
N THR A 110 7.29 22.77 5.20
CA THR A 110 5.84 22.53 5.25
C THR A 110 5.53 21.04 4.99
N PRO A 111 4.40 20.52 5.48
CA PRO A 111 3.97 19.14 5.18
C PRO A 111 3.98 18.83 3.66
N ARG A 112 3.57 19.79 2.83
CA ARG A 112 3.56 19.63 1.38
C ARG A 112 4.95 19.47 0.77
N GLU A 113 5.96 20.18 1.26
CA GLU A 113 7.35 20.04 0.81
C GLU A 113 7.94 18.70 1.24
N HIS A 114 7.64 18.23 2.45
CA HIS A 114 8.00 16.88 2.90
C HIS A 114 7.38 15.79 2.01
N VAL A 115 6.08 15.89 1.71
CA VAL A 115 5.41 14.93 0.80
C VAL A 115 5.99 15.00 -0.60
N ALA A 116 6.33 16.18 -1.11
CA ALA A 116 6.97 16.32 -2.42
C ALA A 116 8.34 15.62 -2.48
N MET A 117 9.10 15.66 -1.38
CA MET A 117 10.37 14.93 -1.26
C MET A 117 10.15 13.40 -1.27
N VAL A 118 9.14 12.90 -0.54
CA VAL A 118 8.75 11.48 -0.57
C VAL A 118 8.33 11.06 -1.98
N VAL A 119 7.50 11.85 -2.65
CA VAL A 119 7.08 11.60 -4.04
C VAL A 119 8.28 11.56 -5.00
N LYS A 120 9.27 12.45 -4.80
CA LYS A 120 10.52 12.41 -5.57
C LYS A 120 11.29 11.10 -5.33
N ALA A 121 11.38 10.64 -4.08
CA ALA A 121 12.03 9.37 -3.75
C ALA A 121 11.33 8.18 -4.42
N ILE A 122 10.00 8.15 -4.43
CA ILE A 122 9.20 7.12 -5.12
C ILE A 122 9.47 7.14 -6.62
N ASN A 123 9.41 8.31 -7.27
CA ASN A 123 9.67 8.45 -8.71
C ASN A 123 11.09 8.00 -9.08
N ASN A 124 12.08 8.28 -8.25
CA ASN A 124 13.45 7.86 -8.49
C ASN A 124 13.65 6.36 -8.32
N GLY A 125 12.93 5.74 -7.38
CA GLY A 125 13.11 4.33 -7.04
C GLY A 125 12.25 3.36 -7.86
N MET A 126 11.04 3.77 -8.27
CA MET A 126 10.04 2.85 -8.81
C MET A 126 10.23 2.48 -10.28
N GLY A 127 11.03 3.22 -11.03
CA GLY A 127 11.53 2.92 -12.38
C GLY A 127 10.51 2.62 -13.49
N HIS A 128 9.51 1.79 -13.22
CA HIS A 128 8.49 1.36 -14.21
C HIS A 128 7.09 1.93 -13.97
N ILE A 129 6.87 2.55 -12.81
CA ILE A 129 5.66 3.31 -12.48
C ILE A 129 6.12 4.72 -12.15
N THR A 130 6.11 5.57 -13.14
CA THR A 130 6.55 6.97 -13.06
C THR A 130 5.35 7.91 -12.93
N ASP A 131 5.60 9.20 -12.79
CA ASP A 131 4.58 10.25 -12.72
C ASP A 131 3.77 10.29 -11.42
N TRP A 132 4.36 9.84 -10.32
CA TRP A 132 3.80 10.06 -9.00
C TRP A 132 3.69 11.54 -8.68
N LYS A 133 2.59 11.92 -8.03
CA LYS A 133 2.25 13.31 -7.75
C LYS A 133 1.92 13.52 -6.27
N THR A 134 2.22 14.71 -5.80
CA THR A 134 1.71 15.21 -4.54
C THR A 134 0.26 15.65 -4.73
N GLY A 135 -0.65 15.02 -4.02
CA GLY A 135 -2.07 15.33 -4.04
C GLY A 135 -2.46 16.40 -3.03
N THR A 136 -3.54 16.15 -2.31
CA THR A 136 -3.98 17.01 -1.22
C THR A 136 -3.11 16.81 -0.01
N VAL A 137 -2.53 17.89 0.50
CA VAL A 137 -1.74 17.91 1.74
C VAL A 137 -2.27 18.99 2.65
N GLU A 138 -2.65 18.61 3.86
CA GLU A 138 -3.16 19.49 4.91
C GLU A 138 -2.01 20.00 5.79
N GLY A 139 -2.16 21.22 6.29
CA GLY A 139 -1.16 21.87 7.14
C GLY A 139 -0.25 22.82 6.35
N THR A 140 -0.02 24.00 6.95
CA THR A 140 0.85 25.06 6.38
C THR A 140 1.99 25.42 7.32
N GLU A 141 1.91 24.98 8.57
CA GLU A 141 2.95 25.21 9.57
C GLU A 141 4.21 24.41 9.24
N LEU A 142 5.36 24.98 9.56
CA LEU A 142 6.63 24.28 9.41
C LEU A 142 6.73 23.16 10.43
N ILE A 143 7.05 21.98 9.96
CA ILE A 143 7.33 20.81 10.78
C ILE A 143 8.79 20.38 10.59
N THR A 144 9.40 19.85 11.65
CA THR A 144 10.77 19.34 11.60
C THR A 144 10.73 17.83 11.69
N ILE A 145 11.34 17.15 10.71
CA ILE A 145 11.47 15.69 10.69
C ILE A 145 12.94 15.33 10.58
N ASP A 146 13.35 14.42 11.45
CA ASP A 146 14.68 13.80 11.42
C ASP A 146 14.56 12.50 10.61
N TYR A 147 15.14 12.52 9.40
CA TYR A 147 15.17 11.36 8.51
C TYR A 147 16.40 10.52 8.84
N GLU A 148 16.19 9.41 9.53
CA GLU A 148 17.24 8.47 9.95
C GLU A 148 17.14 7.18 9.12
N GLY A 149 17.26 7.28 7.79
CA GLY A 149 17.08 6.15 6.90
C GLY A 149 15.62 5.71 6.78
N MET A 150 14.68 6.66 6.87
CA MET A 150 13.24 6.39 6.77
C MET A 150 12.85 5.92 5.38
N TYR A 151 12.01 4.89 5.32
CA TYR A 151 11.28 4.52 4.11
C TYR A 151 10.12 5.47 3.85
N CYS A 152 9.61 5.49 2.63
CA CYS A 152 8.59 6.46 2.21
C CYS A 152 7.30 6.36 3.04
N ASP A 153 6.87 5.18 3.44
CA ASP A 153 5.68 5.00 4.30
C ASP A 153 5.92 5.52 5.73
N GLU A 154 7.09 5.26 6.30
CA GLU A 154 7.49 5.78 7.61
C GLU A 154 7.55 7.32 7.60
N ALA A 155 8.10 7.89 6.52
CA ALA A 155 8.14 9.32 6.31
C ALA A 155 6.74 9.93 6.20
N LEU A 156 5.83 9.32 5.41
CA LEU A 156 4.44 9.77 5.29
C LEU A 156 3.70 9.70 6.62
N LYS A 157 3.94 8.65 7.41
CA LYS A 157 3.38 8.53 8.75
C LYS A 157 3.89 9.64 9.68
N ALA A 158 5.19 9.90 9.69
CA ALA A 158 5.79 10.97 10.48
C ALA A 158 5.26 12.36 10.07
N ILE A 159 5.06 12.60 8.76
CA ILE A 159 4.47 13.83 8.26
C ILE A 159 3.03 13.98 8.77
N ALA A 160 2.20 12.95 8.65
CA ALA A 160 0.81 12.96 9.10
C ALA A 160 0.70 13.20 10.61
N GLU A 161 1.53 12.53 11.41
CA GLU A 161 1.57 12.72 12.87
C GLU A 161 1.94 14.16 13.26
N LYS A 162 2.93 14.76 12.57
CA LYS A 162 3.40 16.13 12.86
C LYS A 162 2.52 17.22 12.27
N ALA A 163 1.81 16.96 11.17
CA ALA A 163 0.83 17.88 10.62
C ALA A 163 -0.36 18.11 11.55
N GLY A 164 -0.55 17.22 12.51
CA GLY A 164 -1.49 17.35 13.63
C GLY A 164 -2.91 16.95 13.28
N GLY A 165 -3.68 16.65 14.32
CA GLY A 165 -5.10 16.31 14.20
C GLY A 165 -5.36 14.89 13.68
N LYS A 166 -6.40 14.73 12.89
CA LYS A 166 -6.83 13.47 12.28
C LYS A 166 -6.34 13.35 10.83
N VAL A 167 -5.06 13.66 10.60
CA VAL A 167 -4.44 13.61 9.28
C VAL A 167 -3.91 12.20 9.05
N GLU A 168 -4.22 11.66 7.90
CA GLU A 168 -3.79 10.33 7.45
C GLU A 168 -3.16 10.44 6.07
N TRP A 169 -2.38 9.44 5.67
CA TRP A 169 -1.89 9.37 4.31
C TRP A 169 -2.52 8.19 3.57
N TRP A 170 -2.75 8.36 2.28
CA TRP A 170 -3.16 7.30 1.37
C TRP A 170 -2.73 7.58 -0.06
N VAL A 171 -2.83 6.57 -0.88
CA VAL A 171 -2.51 6.63 -2.30
C VAL A 171 -3.77 6.42 -3.11
N GLU A 172 -3.99 7.28 -4.09
CA GLU A 172 -5.04 7.13 -5.08
C GLU A 172 -4.40 7.14 -6.47
N GLY A 173 -4.38 5.97 -7.12
CA GLY A 173 -3.57 5.77 -8.31
C GLY A 173 -2.09 6.04 -8.04
N GLN A 174 -1.51 7.07 -8.65
CA GLN A 174 -0.13 7.51 -8.42
C GLN A 174 -0.06 8.85 -7.66
N THR A 175 -1.09 9.16 -6.89
CA THR A 175 -1.18 10.42 -6.14
C THR A 175 -1.10 10.12 -4.65
N VAL A 176 -0.15 10.75 -3.97
CA VAL A 176 0.04 10.65 -2.52
C VAL A 176 -0.70 11.79 -1.85
N ASN A 177 -1.65 11.46 -0.99
CA ASN A 177 -2.43 12.40 -0.20
C ASN A 177 -2.04 12.31 1.28
N VAL A 178 -2.03 13.46 1.97
CA VAL A 178 -1.80 13.56 3.42
C VAL A 178 -2.76 14.59 3.97
N CYS A 179 -3.96 14.19 4.30
CA CYS A 179 -5.00 15.07 4.82
C CYS A 179 -6.04 14.29 5.63
N ARG A 180 -7.10 14.94 6.07
CA ARG A 180 -8.19 14.25 6.75
C ARG A 180 -8.96 13.38 5.77
N CYS A 181 -9.21 12.13 6.16
CA CYS A 181 -9.96 11.16 5.36
C CYS A 181 -11.47 11.23 5.57
N GLU A 182 -11.96 12.14 6.38
CA GLU A 182 -13.41 12.32 6.59
C GLU A 182 -14.06 12.97 5.37
N HIS A 183 -14.15 12.20 4.29
CA HIS A 183 -14.80 12.60 3.04
C HIS A 183 -16.02 11.72 2.82
N GLY A 184 -17.17 12.13 3.27
CA GLY A 184 -18.38 11.41 2.96
C GLY A 184 -19.54 11.71 3.88
N GLU A 185 -20.71 11.25 3.47
CA GLU A 185 -21.89 11.27 4.30
C GLU A 185 -21.73 10.30 5.48
N GLU A 186 -22.27 10.68 6.62
CA GLU A 186 -22.28 9.88 7.82
C GLU A 186 -23.05 8.55 7.56
N ILE A 187 -22.35 7.42 7.63
CA ILE A 187 -22.96 6.11 7.44
C ILE A 187 -23.48 5.61 8.78
N THR A 188 -24.80 5.59 8.95
CA THR A 188 -25.41 4.97 10.11
C THR A 188 -25.50 3.46 9.93
N LEU A 189 -24.69 2.71 10.68
CA LEU A 189 -24.77 1.26 10.75
C LEU A 189 -25.85 0.82 11.75
N GLY A 190 -26.69 -0.11 11.34
CA GLY A 190 -27.72 -0.72 12.18
C GLY A 190 -28.04 -2.13 11.73
N TYR A 191 -28.67 -2.92 12.58
CA TYR A 191 -29.12 -4.26 12.21
C TYR A 191 -30.08 -4.18 11.01
N GLY A 192 -29.75 -4.93 9.92
CA GLY A 192 -30.45 -4.85 8.66
C GLY A 192 -30.02 -3.67 7.76
N LYS A 193 -29.01 -2.87 8.18
CA LYS A 193 -28.42 -1.77 7.42
C LYS A 193 -26.89 -1.88 7.42
N GLY A 194 -26.37 -3.03 7.00
CA GLY A 194 -24.93 -3.29 6.92
C GLY A 194 -24.28 -3.79 8.22
N LEU A 195 -24.96 -3.73 9.37
CA LEU A 195 -24.45 -4.32 10.60
C LEU A 195 -24.92 -5.77 10.73
N THR A 196 -24.01 -6.71 10.69
CA THR A 196 -24.29 -8.15 10.86
C THR A 196 -24.14 -8.60 12.32
N SER A 197 -23.13 -8.05 13.01
CA SER A 197 -22.90 -8.31 14.43
C SER A 197 -22.26 -7.09 15.09
N LEU A 198 -22.51 -6.91 16.37
CA LEU A 198 -21.83 -5.94 17.23
C LEU A 198 -21.37 -6.67 18.48
N GLU A 199 -20.08 -6.77 18.67
CA GLU A 199 -19.47 -7.30 19.88
C GLU A 199 -18.98 -6.12 20.74
N ARG A 200 -19.38 -6.10 21.99
CA ARG A 200 -18.91 -5.10 22.94
C ARG A 200 -17.91 -5.75 23.88
N ASP A 201 -16.64 -5.40 23.72
CA ASP A 201 -15.62 -5.80 24.69
C ASP A 201 -15.79 -5.00 25.98
N THR A 202 -16.15 -5.69 27.06
CA THR A 202 -16.28 -5.13 28.40
C THR A 202 -15.08 -5.46 29.29
N SER A 203 -14.08 -6.17 28.77
CA SER A 203 -12.90 -6.61 29.52
C SER A 203 -11.86 -5.51 29.71
N ASN A 204 -11.92 -4.45 28.92
CA ASN A 204 -11.02 -3.32 29.06
C ASN A 204 -11.46 -2.41 30.22
N THR A 205 -10.57 -2.23 31.16
CA THR A 205 -10.72 -1.24 32.24
C THR A 205 -10.68 0.15 31.60
N ALA A 206 -11.84 0.64 31.21
CA ALA A 206 -11.98 1.97 30.65
C ALA A 206 -11.46 2.98 31.71
N LYS A 207 -10.45 3.75 31.35
CA LYS A 207 -10.05 4.92 32.13
C LYS A 207 -11.12 5.99 31.92
N PHE A 208 -11.99 6.15 32.88
CA PHE A 208 -12.98 7.23 32.85
C PHE A 208 -12.26 8.54 33.19
N TYR A 209 -12.27 9.48 32.28
CA TYR A 209 -11.93 10.86 32.62
C TYR A 209 -13.19 11.55 33.11
N THR A 210 -13.26 11.80 34.39
CA THR A 210 -14.25 12.75 34.92
C THR A 210 -13.75 14.16 34.65
N ARG A 211 -14.61 14.96 34.05
CA ARG A 211 -14.43 16.41 33.96
C ARG A 211 -14.73 17.06 35.30
#